data_72cf46dba7ca121c3c36aab4146ecec8
#
_entry.id   72cf46dba7ca121c3c36aab4146ecec8
#
_cell.length_a   1.000
_cell.length_b   1.000
_cell.length_c   1.000
_cell.angle_alpha   90.00
_cell.angle_beta   90.00
_cell.angle_gamma   90.00
#
_symmetry.space_group_name_H-M   'P 1'
#
loop_
_entity.id
_entity.type
_entity.pdbx_description
1 polymer ?
#
loop_
_entity_poly.entity_id
_entity_poly.type
_entity_poly.pdbx_seq_one_letter_code
_entity_poly.pdbx_strand_id
1 'polypeptide(L)'
;MSKFTLSQRSKNNLIGVNPLLVKIAYRALEISPVDFAVIEGVRTLEKQKENVKKGVSKTLNSRHLTGDAIDILPSAIKPGMEWQPYFFEPVLMAFKQAADEEGVTLRFGKNWKSDPSLPVETRFPDYPHIEIPR
;
A
#
# COMPACT_ATOMS: atom_id res chain seq x y z
N MET A 1 -6.02 15.76 14.79
CA MET A 1 -6.19 16.38 13.47
C MET A 1 -4.99 16.08 12.59
N SER A 2 -5.22 15.58 11.39
CA SER A 2 -4.12 15.26 10.49
C SER A 2 -3.50 16.53 9.91
N LYS A 3 -2.16 16.53 9.77
CA LYS A 3 -1.40 17.56 9.05
C LYS A 3 -1.58 17.43 7.54
N PHE A 4 -1.99 16.25 7.08
CA PHE A 4 -2.08 15.90 5.68
C PHE A 4 -3.50 15.53 5.32
N THR A 5 -3.86 15.73 4.06
CA THR A 5 -5.13 15.29 3.51
C THR A 5 -4.87 14.51 2.23
N LEU A 6 -5.68 13.48 1.99
CA LEU A 6 -5.57 12.73 0.74
C LEU A 6 -5.93 13.63 -0.44
N SER A 7 -5.14 13.55 -1.51
CA SER A 7 -5.44 14.22 -2.77
C SER A 7 -6.70 13.60 -3.40
N GLN A 8 -7.32 14.33 -4.34
CA GLN A 8 -8.47 13.79 -5.07
C GLN A 8 -8.08 12.51 -5.83
N ARG A 9 -6.87 12.45 -6.37
CA ARG A 9 -6.34 11.24 -7.02
C ARG A 9 -6.30 10.06 -6.06
N SER A 10 -5.80 10.28 -4.83
CA SER A 10 -5.76 9.23 -3.81
C SER A 10 -7.15 8.75 -3.43
N LYS A 11 -8.09 9.68 -3.24
CA LYS A 11 -9.48 9.34 -2.93
C LYS A 11 -10.12 8.52 -4.06
N ASN A 12 -9.85 8.89 -5.31
CA ASN A 12 -10.36 8.17 -6.47
C ASN A 12 -9.81 6.75 -6.51
N ASN A 13 -8.54 6.57 -6.17
CA ASN A 13 -7.89 5.25 -6.14
C ASN A 13 -8.44 4.36 -5.00
N LEU A 14 -9.08 4.94 -4.01
CA LEU A 14 -9.72 4.18 -2.92
C LEU A 14 -11.16 3.74 -3.24
N ILE A 15 -11.73 4.21 -4.35
CA ILE A 15 -13.08 3.80 -4.76
C ILE A 15 -13.09 2.29 -5.04
N GLY A 16 -14.01 1.56 -4.40
CA GLY A 16 -14.11 0.11 -4.55
C GLY A 16 -13.18 -0.71 -3.68
N VAL A 17 -12.24 -0.07 -2.99
CA VAL A 17 -11.35 -0.74 -2.04
C VAL A 17 -12.15 -1.14 -0.80
N ASN A 18 -11.79 -2.26 -0.18
CA ASN A 18 -12.38 -2.74 1.05
C ASN A 18 -12.51 -1.59 2.05
N PRO A 19 -13.72 -1.28 2.56
CA PRO A 19 -13.92 -0.13 3.47
C PRO A 19 -13.03 -0.15 4.70
N LEU A 20 -12.67 -1.32 5.20
CA LEU A 20 -11.77 -1.44 6.34
C LEU A 20 -10.36 -0.96 5.99
N LEU A 21 -9.88 -1.32 4.80
CA LEU A 21 -8.57 -0.84 4.32
C LEU A 21 -8.59 0.67 4.06
N VAL A 22 -9.69 1.19 3.56
CA VAL A 22 -9.88 2.65 3.38
C VAL A 22 -9.77 3.36 4.73
N LYS A 23 -10.47 2.86 5.75
CA LYS A 23 -10.42 3.41 7.10
C LYS A 23 -9.01 3.40 7.66
N ILE A 24 -8.30 2.28 7.48
CA ILE A 24 -6.91 2.13 7.90
C ILE A 24 -6.02 3.16 7.19
N ALA A 25 -6.22 3.38 5.89
CA ALA A 25 -5.43 4.36 5.13
C ALA A 25 -5.62 5.78 5.66
N TYR A 26 -6.85 6.19 5.96
CA TYR A 26 -7.11 7.51 6.55
C TYR A 26 -6.46 7.65 7.93
N ARG A 27 -6.57 6.62 8.76
CA ARG A 27 -5.95 6.63 10.09
C ARG A 27 -4.43 6.64 10.00
N ALA A 28 -3.85 5.88 9.07
CA ALA A 28 -2.41 5.87 8.83
C ALA A 28 -1.90 7.27 8.47
N LEU A 29 -2.66 8.01 7.66
CA LEU A 29 -2.30 9.39 7.29
C LEU A 29 -2.28 10.32 8.51
N GLU A 30 -3.19 10.12 9.46
CA GLU A 30 -3.20 10.89 10.72
C GLU A 30 -1.98 10.58 11.59
N ILE A 31 -1.55 9.32 11.62
CA ILE A 31 -0.44 8.84 12.45
C ILE A 31 0.92 9.15 11.80
N SER A 32 1.00 9.08 10.48
CA SER A 32 2.27 9.16 9.75
C SER A 32 2.95 10.50 9.94
N PRO A 33 4.26 10.51 10.23
CA PRO A 33 5.02 11.76 10.31
C PRO A 33 5.28 12.39 8.94
N VAL A 34 5.03 11.65 7.86
CA VAL A 34 5.26 12.11 6.49
C VAL A 34 4.02 11.85 5.64
N ASP A 35 3.81 12.68 4.62
CA ASP A 35 2.69 12.55 3.70
C ASP A 35 2.90 11.40 2.72
N PHE A 36 1.79 10.84 2.24
CA PHE A 36 1.79 9.82 1.19
C PHE A 36 0.56 9.93 0.31
N ALA A 37 0.63 9.34 -0.87
CA ALA A 37 -0.49 9.22 -1.78
C ALA A 37 -0.87 7.75 -1.95
N VAL A 38 -2.13 7.49 -2.30
CA VAL A 38 -2.59 6.17 -2.74
C VAL A 38 -2.53 6.18 -4.27
N ILE A 39 -1.63 5.40 -4.84
CA ILE A 39 -1.37 5.41 -6.29
C ILE A 39 -2.10 4.32 -7.05
N GLU A 40 -2.59 3.29 -6.35
CA GLU A 40 -3.40 2.23 -6.95
C GLU A 40 -4.30 1.59 -5.89
N GLY A 41 -5.51 1.25 -6.28
CA GLY A 41 -6.47 0.50 -5.46
C GLY A 41 -6.96 -0.71 -6.22
N VAL A 42 -8.24 -0.72 -6.63
CA VAL A 42 -8.82 -1.83 -7.41
C VAL A 42 -8.16 -1.90 -8.78
N ARG A 43 -7.79 -3.11 -9.17
CA ARG A 43 -7.21 -3.39 -10.49
C ARG A 43 -8.13 -4.32 -11.26
N THR A 44 -8.28 -4.08 -12.57
CA THR A 44 -9.06 -4.98 -13.42
C THR A 44 -8.26 -6.26 -13.70
N LEU A 45 -8.97 -7.34 -14.00
CA LEU A 45 -8.34 -8.60 -14.41
C LEU A 45 -7.48 -8.41 -15.67
N GLU A 46 -7.96 -7.59 -16.62
CA GLU A 46 -7.24 -7.28 -17.83
C GLU A 46 -5.89 -6.61 -17.55
N LYS A 47 -5.89 -5.63 -16.65
CA LYS A 47 -4.65 -4.97 -16.24
C LYS A 47 -3.70 -5.94 -15.54
N GLN A 48 -4.21 -6.86 -14.72
CA GLN A 48 -3.40 -7.85 -14.05
C GLN A 48 -2.77 -8.83 -15.04
N LYS A 49 -3.52 -9.28 -16.04
CA LYS A 49 -2.99 -10.14 -17.10
C LYS A 49 -1.89 -9.43 -17.88
N GLU A 50 -2.07 -8.17 -18.18
CA GLU A 50 -1.06 -7.35 -18.85
C GLU A 50 0.20 -7.22 -18.00
N ASN A 51 0.08 -7.00 -16.70
CA ASN A 51 1.20 -6.91 -15.79
C ASN A 51 1.99 -8.22 -15.71
N VAL A 52 1.31 -9.37 -15.69
CA VAL A 52 1.96 -10.68 -15.70
C VAL A 52 2.71 -10.88 -17.02
N LYS A 53 2.09 -10.56 -18.14
CA LYS A 53 2.70 -10.66 -19.47
C LYS A 53 3.96 -9.81 -19.60
N LYS A 54 3.96 -8.60 -19.00
CA LYS A 54 5.11 -7.70 -19.03
C LYS A 54 6.17 -8.03 -17.97
N GLY A 55 5.91 -9.01 -17.10
CA GLY A 55 6.84 -9.42 -16.06
C GLY A 55 6.85 -8.50 -14.84
N VAL A 56 5.93 -7.51 -14.73
CA VAL A 56 5.84 -6.62 -13.57
C VAL A 56 5.01 -7.22 -12.43
N SER A 57 4.32 -8.32 -12.69
CA SER A 57 3.62 -9.09 -11.65
C SER A 57 3.86 -10.59 -11.88
N LYS A 58 3.85 -11.35 -10.79
CA LYS A 58 4.10 -12.80 -10.79
C LYS A 58 2.83 -13.63 -10.68
N THR A 59 1.68 -13.00 -10.46
CA THR A 59 0.43 -13.73 -10.19
C THR A 59 -0.76 -13.11 -10.88
N LEU A 60 -1.73 -13.96 -11.26
CA LEU A 60 -3.06 -13.53 -11.68
C LEU A 60 -4.02 -13.34 -10.49
N ASN A 61 -3.61 -13.74 -9.28
CA ASN A 61 -4.43 -13.68 -8.07
C ASN A 61 -4.08 -12.49 -7.16
N SER A 62 -3.80 -11.34 -7.75
CA SER A 62 -3.49 -10.13 -6.98
C SER A 62 -4.66 -9.72 -6.09
N ARG A 63 -4.37 -9.31 -4.86
CA ARG A 63 -5.39 -8.79 -3.94
C ARG A 63 -5.99 -7.46 -4.42
N HIS A 64 -5.34 -6.76 -5.34
CA HIS A 64 -5.91 -5.58 -6.00
C HIS A 64 -7.19 -5.91 -6.78
N LEU A 65 -7.33 -7.14 -7.28
CA LEU A 65 -8.52 -7.57 -8.03
C LEU A 65 -9.78 -7.57 -7.16
N THR A 66 -9.66 -7.87 -5.88
CA THR A 66 -10.77 -7.95 -4.94
C THR A 66 -10.99 -6.67 -4.14
N GLY A 67 -10.12 -5.67 -4.32
CA GLY A 67 -10.17 -4.43 -3.53
C GLY A 67 -9.52 -4.56 -2.16
N ASP A 68 -8.78 -5.64 -1.91
CA ASP A 68 -8.14 -5.89 -0.62
C ASP A 68 -6.68 -5.48 -0.58
N ALA A 69 -6.22 -4.73 -1.57
CA ALA A 69 -4.86 -4.20 -1.62
C ALA A 69 -4.84 -2.77 -2.16
N ILE A 70 -3.87 -2.01 -1.67
CA ILE A 70 -3.56 -0.67 -2.20
C ILE A 70 -2.05 -0.55 -2.36
N ASP A 71 -1.63 0.33 -3.25
CA ASP A 71 -0.24 0.77 -3.35
C ASP A 71 -0.15 2.22 -2.90
N ILE A 72 0.84 2.51 -2.07
CA ILE A 72 1.06 3.87 -1.57
C ILE A 72 2.44 4.38 -2.01
N LEU A 73 2.58 5.69 -2.12
CA LEU A 73 3.84 6.33 -2.46
C LEU A 73 4.09 7.49 -1.51
N PRO A 74 5.19 7.46 -0.73
CA PRO A 74 5.56 8.61 0.11
C PRO A 74 5.77 9.85 -0.75
N SER A 75 5.23 10.98 -0.32
CA SER A 75 5.28 12.23 -1.08
C SER A 75 6.69 12.81 -1.21
N ALA A 76 7.62 12.36 -0.35
CA ALA A 76 9.03 12.72 -0.45
C ALA A 76 9.70 12.17 -1.72
N ILE A 77 9.13 11.09 -2.29
CA ILE A 77 9.63 10.53 -3.56
C ILE A 77 9.00 11.31 -4.70
N LYS A 78 9.81 12.16 -5.36
CA LYS A 78 9.36 12.97 -6.48
C LYS A 78 9.52 12.21 -7.80
N PRO A 79 8.80 12.60 -8.86
CA PRO A 79 8.97 11.98 -10.18
C PRO A 79 10.44 11.93 -10.59
N GLY A 80 10.90 10.77 -11.06
CA GLY A 80 12.28 10.56 -11.48
C GLY A 80 13.27 10.19 -10.37
N MET A 81 12.83 10.25 -9.10
CA MET A 81 13.69 9.80 -7.99
C MET A 81 13.63 8.29 -7.83
N GLU A 82 14.73 7.70 -7.39
CA GLU A 82 14.75 6.30 -6.99
C GLU A 82 13.91 6.08 -5.73
N TRP A 83 13.27 4.92 -5.66
CA TRP A 83 12.50 4.50 -4.50
C TRP A 83 13.43 3.88 -3.45
N GLN A 84 13.94 4.74 -2.57
CA GLN A 84 14.75 4.25 -1.45
C GLN A 84 13.85 3.63 -0.37
N PRO A 85 14.20 2.44 0.15
CA PRO A 85 13.37 1.76 1.16
C PRO A 85 13.05 2.63 2.38
N TYR A 86 14.00 3.44 2.83
CA TYR A 86 13.80 4.24 4.04
C TYR A 86 12.67 5.28 3.92
N PHE A 87 12.29 5.70 2.70
CA PHE A 87 11.14 6.60 2.52
C PHE A 87 9.83 5.93 2.93
N PHE A 88 9.74 4.61 2.73
CA PHE A 88 8.52 3.86 3.01
C PHE A 88 8.35 3.50 4.49
N GLU A 89 9.41 3.36 5.23
CA GLU A 89 9.37 2.84 6.60
C GLU A 89 8.40 3.58 7.52
N PRO A 90 8.44 4.91 7.65
CA PRO A 90 7.51 5.59 8.56
C PRO A 90 6.05 5.45 8.11
N VAL A 91 5.79 5.39 6.82
CA VAL A 91 4.44 5.20 6.28
C VAL A 91 3.94 3.79 6.58
N LEU A 92 4.77 2.77 6.32
CA LEU A 92 4.39 1.38 6.58
C LEU A 92 4.14 1.13 8.08
N MET A 93 4.94 1.72 8.95
CA MET A 93 4.73 1.61 10.39
C MET A 93 3.43 2.30 10.83
N ALA A 94 3.06 3.40 10.19
CA ALA A 94 1.78 4.07 10.44
C ALA A 94 0.60 3.17 10.06
N PHE A 95 0.70 2.46 8.92
CA PHE A 95 -0.31 1.48 8.51
C PHE A 95 -0.40 0.31 9.50
N LYS A 96 0.74 -0.18 9.98
CA LYS A 96 0.78 -1.25 11.00
C LYS A 96 0.05 -0.83 12.26
N GLN A 97 0.33 0.37 12.77
CA GLN A 97 -0.34 0.89 13.95
C GLN A 97 -1.84 1.08 13.73
N ALA A 98 -2.23 1.65 12.60
CA ALA A 98 -3.64 1.86 12.27
C ALA A 98 -4.40 0.53 12.19
N ALA A 99 -3.79 -0.49 11.59
CA ALA A 99 -4.38 -1.83 11.50
C ALA A 99 -4.52 -2.47 12.87
N ASP A 100 -3.49 -2.33 13.72
CA ASP A 100 -3.53 -2.87 15.08
C ASP A 100 -4.68 -2.25 15.89
N GLU A 101 -4.93 -0.95 15.71
CA GLU A 101 -6.06 -0.26 16.36
C GLU A 101 -7.41 -0.85 15.96
N GLU A 102 -7.52 -1.35 14.73
CA GLU A 102 -8.76 -1.95 14.20
C GLU A 102 -8.80 -3.47 14.38
N GLY A 103 -7.79 -4.07 14.98
CA GLY A 103 -7.72 -5.52 15.13
C GLY A 103 -7.53 -6.26 13.81
N VAL A 104 -6.93 -5.61 12.82
CA VAL A 104 -6.73 -6.16 11.47
C VAL A 104 -5.27 -6.50 11.26
N THR A 105 -5.01 -7.66 10.66
CA THR A 105 -3.67 -8.05 10.25
C THR A 105 -3.48 -7.68 8.79
N LEU A 106 -2.49 -6.84 8.50
CA LEU A 106 -2.09 -6.51 7.12
C LEU A 106 -0.90 -7.38 6.71
N ARG A 107 -0.66 -7.41 5.40
CA ARG A 107 0.54 -7.98 4.82
C ARG A 107 1.20 -6.91 3.96
N PHE A 108 2.51 -6.72 4.16
CA PHE A 108 3.28 -5.65 3.51
C PHE A 108 4.16 -6.23 2.42
N GLY A 109 4.07 -5.66 1.23
CA GLY A 109 4.87 -6.12 0.09
C GLY A 109 6.37 -5.93 0.28
N LYS A 110 6.78 -5.03 1.17
CA LYS A 110 8.19 -4.85 1.54
C LYS A 110 8.88 -6.17 1.86
N ASN A 111 8.24 -7.01 2.67
CA ASN A 111 8.82 -8.27 3.14
C ASN A 111 7.84 -9.44 3.08
N TRP A 112 6.61 -9.19 2.61
CA TRP A 112 5.49 -10.13 2.55
C TRP A 112 5.12 -10.72 3.90
N LYS A 113 5.33 -9.94 4.97
CA LYS A 113 5.00 -10.28 6.35
C LYS A 113 4.01 -9.28 6.92
N SER A 114 3.47 -9.58 8.10
CA SER A 114 2.51 -8.70 8.78
C SER A 114 3.16 -7.58 9.58
N ASP A 115 4.48 -7.62 9.73
CA ASP A 115 5.25 -6.60 10.44
C ASP A 115 6.30 -6.01 9.49
N PRO A 116 6.16 -4.72 9.10
CA PRO A 116 7.08 -4.11 8.15
C PRO A 116 8.48 -3.81 8.74
N SER A 117 8.66 -3.96 10.05
CA SER A 117 9.97 -3.78 10.68
C SER A 117 10.86 -5.01 10.55
N LEU A 118 10.31 -6.16 10.17
CA LEU A 118 11.07 -7.39 9.98
C LEU A 118 11.95 -7.32 8.73
N PRO A 119 13.04 -8.13 8.70
CA PRO A 119 13.96 -8.10 7.55
C PRO A 119 13.29 -8.49 6.23
N VAL A 120 13.84 -7.96 5.14
CA VAL A 120 13.45 -8.33 3.78
C VAL A 120 14.23 -9.59 3.40
N GLU A 121 13.51 -10.71 3.29
CA GLU A 121 14.10 -12.01 2.94
C GLU A 121 13.60 -12.51 1.57
N THR A 122 12.73 -11.73 0.93
CA THR A 122 12.17 -12.06 -0.39
C THR A 122 13.05 -11.52 -1.52
N ARG A 123 13.00 -12.20 -2.67
CA ARG A 123 13.62 -11.73 -3.90
C ARG A 123 12.76 -10.71 -4.65
N PHE A 124 11.49 -10.56 -4.24
CA PHE A 124 10.52 -9.74 -4.94
C PHE A 124 9.82 -8.76 -3.96
N PRO A 125 10.58 -7.85 -3.31
CA PRO A 125 9.97 -6.85 -2.45
C PRO A 125 9.14 -5.88 -3.28
N ASP A 126 7.97 -5.52 -2.76
CA ASP A 126 7.09 -4.53 -3.38
C ASP A 126 6.72 -3.51 -2.31
N TYR A 127 7.57 -2.52 -2.12
CA TYR A 127 7.47 -1.54 -1.03
C TYR A 127 6.14 -0.80 -0.96
N PRO A 128 5.51 -0.38 -2.08
CA PRO A 128 4.23 0.31 -2.03
C PRO A 128 3.06 -0.56 -1.59
N HIS A 129 3.14 -1.87 -1.75
CA HIS A 129 2.00 -2.79 -1.62
C HIS A 129 1.60 -3.07 -0.19
N ILE A 130 0.31 -2.88 0.13
CA ILE A 130 -0.29 -3.17 1.42
C ILE A 130 -1.61 -3.90 1.17
N GLU A 131 -1.79 -5.05 1.80
CA GLU A 131 -3.00 -5.86 1.58
C GLU A 131 -3.61 -6.38 2.88
N ILE A 132 -4.91 -6.69 2.82
CA ILE A 132 -5.55 -7.55 3.79
C ILE A 132 -5.43 -8.97 3.24
N PRO A 133 -4.64 -9.87 3.89
CA PRO A 133 -4.41 -11.20 3.36
C PRO A 133 -5.66 -12.07 3.45
N ARG A 134 -5.67 -13.11 2.66
CA ARG A 134 -6.74 -14.11 2.67
C ARG A 134 -6.75 -14.93 3.95
#